data_3cd0a9e323b8359d63783b60adfceca1
#
_entry.id   3cd0a9e323b8359d63783b60adfceca1
#
_cell.length_a   1.000
_cell.length_b   1.000
_cell.length_c   1.000
_cell.angle_alpha   90.00
_cell.angle_beta   90.00
_cell.angle_gamma   90.00
#
_symmetry.space_group_name_H-M   'P 1'
#
loop_
_entity.id
_entity.type
_entity.pdbx_description
1 polymer ?
#
loop_
_entity_poly.entity_id
_entity_poly.type
_entity_poly.pdbx_seq_one_letter_code
_entity_poly.pdbx_strand_id
1 'polypeptide(L)'
;MSANDKKGRSMFGKKNQNDVTAGGQGSHAASSADLEARGAAVPGSSGAGGVPPGPATSAMGVVARHDDLGGEPVLAFRDVDVKFATEFGEVHAVKGVTFDVKPGEVVALVGESGSGKSVTSATAMGLLPGNADITGSVKLAGRDVLTMTPGQLRDIRGDEVAMVFQEPMTALNPVLTVGDQLTEALELHGIAYGTEADKRAVELLTMVGIPDAATRLKQYPHQFSGGQRQRIVIAMAISCSPKVIIADEPTTALDVTVQAEILELLRSLKNKMNTGILLITHNMGVVADMADRVCVMLHGELVEQGSVHQVLQHARHPYTQKLLSAVPRLGEPLEVAEPEPVTATQTQARYAIEAENLHLEYDHRGKKNRVVHDVSFQVAPGEILGLVGESGSGKSTIAKSVLGLLTIAEGSLRIQGHDLATMPKAEQRALRKNIGVVFQDPAASLDPRFPIGDIITEPMVVHKVGDRRSRLARAEELLDAVRLPRSVVNRYPHELSGGQRQRISIARALTLDPQVLIADEPTSALDVSVQAAVLDMFAELQQRYEFACLFVSHDLAVVDMLAHKVLVLKDGRQVEQGPTEEVLHRPKEEYTRRLLAAAPVPDPDQQAERRQERREFLASLGEGVY
;
A
#
# COMPACT_ATOMS: atom_id res chain seq x y z
N MET A 1 36.09 -47.73 -29.23
CA MET A 1 35.30 -48.98 -29.09
C MET A 1 33.92 -48.50 -28.67
N SER A 2 33.10 -48.47 -29.64
CA SER A 2 31.86 -49.21 -29.88
C SER A 2 30.70 -48.61 -29.09
N ALA A 3 29.86 -47.77 -29.64
CA ALA A 3 28.83 -47.96 -30.72
C ALA A 3 27.61 -48.69 -30.19
N ASN A 4 26.52 -48.02 -30.35
CA ASN A 4 25.21 -48.29 -30.93
C ASN A 4 24.07 -47.75 -30.06
N ASP A 5 23.30 -46.89 -30.53
CA ASP A 5 22.44 -46.72 -31.71
C ASP A 5 20.95 -47.04 -31.42
N LYS A 6 20.13 -46.09 -31.79
CA LYS A 6 18.85 -46.14 -32.51
C LYS A 6 17.51 -45.97 -31.81
N LYS A 7 16.86 -44.93 -32.36
CA LYS A 7 15.47 -44.82 -32.86
C LYS A 7 14.35 -44.68 -31.82
N GLY A 8 13.44 -43.74 -31.90
CA GLY A 8 12.89 -42.96 -33.01
C GLY A 8 11.38 -43.02 -33.03
N ARG A 9 10.72 -41.90 -33.43
CA ARG A 9 9.34 -41.68 -33.94
C ARG A 9 8.48 -40.81 -33.01
N SER A 10 8.29 -39.53 -33.25
CA SER A 10 7.47 -38.88 -34.29
C SER A 10 6.12 -39.56 -34.54
N MET A 11 5.05 -38.89 -34.07
CA MET A 11 3.78 -38.92 -34.83
C MET A 11 3.01 -37.63 -34.64
N PHE A 12 2.97 -36.88 -35.73
CA PHE A 12 1.95 -35.89 -36.08
C PHE A 12 0.62 -36.60 -36.42
N GLY A 13 -0.49 -36.00 -36.03
CA GLY A 13 -1.82 -36.45 -36.42
C GLY A 13 -2.80 -35.29 -36.45
N LYS A 14 -3.06 -34.84 -37.64
CA LYS A 14 -3.91 -33.73 -38.12
C LYS A 14 -5.40 -33.95 -37.90
N LYS A 15 -6.12 -32.80 -37.77
CA LYS A 15 -7.42 -32.42 -38.36
C LYS A 15 -8.63 -33.35 -38.24
N ASN A 16 -9.74 -32.78 -37.75
CA ASN A 16 -10.93 -32.63 -38.62
C ASN A 16 -11.86 -31.51 -38.10
N GLN A 17 -12.18 -30.62 -39.04
CA GLN A 17 -13.37 -29.77 -39.08
C GLN A 17 -14.56 -30.64 -39.52
N ASN A 18 -15.74 -30.28 -39.05
CA ASN A 18 -17.04 -30.24 -39.79
C ASN A 18 -18.07 -29.77 -38.75
N ASP A 19 -18.60 -28.61 -38.90
CA ASP A 19 -19.81 -28.14 -39.58
C ASP A 19 -21.07 -29.02 -39.34
N VAL A 20 -22.14 -28.31 -38.99
CA VAL A 20 -23.50 -28.33 -39.51
C VAL A 20 -24.60 -28.15 -38.47
N THR A 21 -25.18 -26.94 -38.53
CA THR A 21 -26.60 -26.54 -38.55
C THR A 21 -27.59 -26.92 -37.44
N ALA A 22 -28.14 -25.86 -36.91
CA ALA A 22 -29.55 -25.41 -36.98
C ALA A 22 -30.65 -26.28 -36.36
N GLY A 23 -31.44 -25.62 -35.55
CA GLY A 23 -32.87 -25.92 -35.48
C GLY A 23 -33.47 -26.02 -34.08
N GLY A 24 -34.36 -25.12 -33.78
CA GLY A 24 -35.49 -25.48 -32.95
C GLY A 24 -35.91 -24.51 -31.87
N GLN A 25 -36.75 -23.62 -32.26
CA GLN A 25 -37.65 -22.79 -31.45
C GLN A 25 -38.37 -23.57 -30.35
N GLY A 26 -38.61 -22.89 -29.21
CA GLY A 26 -39.54 -23.37 -28.20
C GLY A 26 -39.78 -22.27 -27.15
N SER A 27 -40.70 -21.40 -27.53
CA SER A 27 -41.37 -20.43 -26.68
C SER A 27 -42.11 -21.10 -25.51
N HIS A 28 -42.07 -20.51 -24.32
CA HIS A 28 -43.29 -20.35 -23.50
C HIS A 28 -43.13 -19.15 -22.54
N ALA A 29 -43.99 -18.20 -22.81
CA ALA A 29 -44.38 -17.11 -21.93
C ALA A 29 -45.49 -17.58 -20.96
N ALA A 30 -45.47 -17.07 -19.75
CA ALA A 30 -46.64 -16.85 -18.91
C ALA A 30 -46.16 -16.00 -17.73
N SER A 31 -46.51 -14.79 -17.64
CA SER A 31 -47.70 -14.06 -17.24
C SER A 31 -47.73 -13.82 -15.73
N SER A 32 -47.48 -12.57 -15.42
CA SER A 32 -48.17 -11.65 -14.51
C SER A 32 -49.28 -12.21 -13.62
N ALA A 33 -49.32 -11.79 -12.39
CA ALA A 33 -50.43 -11.02 -11.79
C ALA A 33 -50.28 -10.89 -10.28
N ASP A 34 -50.29 -9.66 -9.81
CA ASP A 34 -51.14 -9.07 -8.76
C ASP A 34 -51.31 -9.78 -7.43
N LEU A 35 -50.94 -9.11 -6.37
CA LEU A 35 -51.78 -9.03 -5.17
C LEU A 35 -51.60 -7.68 -4.46
N GLU A 36 -52.69 -6.94 -4.57
CA GLU A 36 -52.96 -5.65 -3.91
C GLU A 36 -53.09 -5.73 -2.39
N ALA A 37 -52.66 -4.68 -1.78
CA ALA A 37 -53.23 -3.86 -0.69
C ALA A 37 -54.32 -4.41 0.25
N ARG A 38 -54.12 -4.18 1.54
CA ARG A 38 -55.07 -3.73 2.58
C ARG A 38 -54.22 -3.13 3.69
N GLY A 39 -54.23 -1.86 4.10
CA GLY A 39 -55.31 -0.91 4.28
C GLY A 39 -55.88 -1.01 5.71
N ALA A 40 -55.38 -0.22 6.68
CA ALA A 40 -56.13 0.17 7.84
C ALA A 40 -55.66 1.56 8.32
N ALA A 41 -56.60 2.48 8.33
CA ALA A 41 -56.43 3.89 8.68
C ALA A 41 -57.04 4.18 10.05
N VAL A 42 -56.35 5.05 10.81
CA VAL A 42 -56.78 6.34 11.43
C VAL A 42 -57.76 6.31 12.62
N PRO A 43 -57.84 7.29 13.56
CA PRO A 43 -57.70 8.72 13.45
C PRO A 43 -56.98 9.46 14.61
N GLY A 44 -56.27 10.53 14.40
CA GLY A 44 -56.67 11.95 14.42
C GLY A 44 -56.58 12.69 15.75
N SER A 45 -55.76 13.75 15.83
CA SER A 45 -56.22 15.06 16.34
C SER A 45 -55.18 16.16 16.08
N SER A 46 -55.53 17.12 15.27
CA SER A 46 -55.58 18.58 15.37
C SER A 46 -54.41 19.32 16.03
N GLY A 47 -53.84 20.25 15.26
CA GLY A 47 -53.59 21.58 15.77
C GLY A 47 -52.35 22.31 15.25
N ALA A 48 -52.59 23.19 14.28
CA ALA A 48 -52.05 24.55 14.13
C ALA A 48 -50.58 24.78 13.68
N GLY A 49 -50.46 25.56 12.62
CA GLY A 49 -49.39 26.55 12.41
C GLY A 49 -48.37 26.23 11.31
N GLY A 50 -48.75 26.48 10.06
CA GLY A 50 -47.84 26.40 8.92
C GLY A 50 -46.88 27.57 8.84
N VAL A 51 -45.61 27.22 8.53
CA VAL A 51 -44.67 28.10 7.82
C VAL A 51 -44.06 27.23 6.72
N PRO A 52 -44.10 27.67 5.44
CA PRO A 52 -43.49 26.89 4.36
C PRO A 52 -41.96 26.89 4.50
N PRO A 53 -41.28 25.78 4.22
CA PRO A 53 -39.83 25.78 4.15
C PRO A 53 -39.40 26.60 2.92
N GLY A 54 -38.62 27.62 3.18
CA GLY A 54 -37.86 28.33 2.15
C GLY A 54 -36.86 27.42 1.46
N PRO A 55 -36.39 27.77 0.26
CA PRO A 55 -35.49 26.95 -0.51
C PRO A 55 -34.18 26.72 0.27
N ALA A 56 -33.76 25.47 0.33
CA ALA A 56 -32.47 25.06 0.88
C ALA A 56 -31.37 25.83 0.13
N THR A 57 -30.78 26.79 0.79
CA THR A 57 -29.53 27.40 0.39
C THR A 57 -28.46 26.29 0.50
N SER A 58 -28.01 25.80 -0.65
CA SER A 58 -26.79 25.05 -0.76
C SER A 58 -25.68 25.84 -0.06
N ALA A 59 -25.09 25.24 0.98
CA ALA A 59 -23.94 25.79 1.64
C ALA A 59 -22.81 25.81 0.60
N MET A 60 -22.65 26.94 -0.09
CA MET A 60 -21.39 27.22 -0.81
C MET A 60 -20.27 27.25 0.22
N GLY A 61 -19.46 26.18 0.19
CA GLY A 61 -18.17 26.15 0.90
C GLY A 61 -17.39 27.41 0.48
N VAL A 62 -16.99 28.20 1.46
CA VAL A 62 -16.15 29.38 1.24
C VAL A 62 -14.78 28.89 0.79
N VAL A 63 -14.57 28.85 -0.52
CA VAL A 63 -13.26 28.67 -1.13
C VAL A 63 -12.49 29.97 -0.89
N ALA A 64 -11.60 29.96 0.10
CA ALA A 64 -10.64 31.04 0.28
C ALA A 64 -9.71 31.05 -0.93
N ARG A 65 -9.80 32.06 -1.76
CA ARG A 65 -8.84 32.30 -2.85
C ARG A 65 -7.53 32.77 -2.24
N HIS A 66 -6.49 31.96 -2.36
CA HIS A 66 -5.10 32.39 -2.13
C HIS A 66 -4.44 32.68 -3.47
N ASP A 67 -4.26 33.97 -3.76
CA ASP A 67 -3.60 34.53 -4.94
C ASP A 67 -2.14 34.93 -4.64
N ASP A 68 -1.27 34.01 -4.18
CA ASP A 68 0.10 34.40 -3.80
C ASP A 68 1.26 33.74 -4.57
N LEU A 69 0.99 32.85 -5.52
CA LEU A 69 2.02 32.40 -6.48
C LEU A 69 1.63 32.96 -7.86
N GLY A 70 2.25 34.06 -8.26
CA GLY A 70 2.01 34.73 -9.54
C GLY A 70 2.41 33.84 -10.73
N GLY A 71 1.44 33.36 -11.52
CA GLY A 71 1.66 32.63 -12.76
C GLY A 71 0.37 31.97 -13.27
N GLU A 72 0.22 31.87 -14.60
CA GLU A 72 -0.86 31.07 -15.18
C GLU A 72 -0.69 29.59 -14.80
N PRO A 73 -1.76 28.88 -14.43
CA PRO A 73 -1.68 27.47 -14.05
C PRO A 73 -1.24 26.60 -15.25
N VAL A 74 -0.33 25.65 -15.00
CA VAL A 74 0.08 24.66 -16.01
C VAL A 74 -0.93 23.54 -16.16
N LEU A 75 -1.69 23.22 -15.08
CA LEU A 75 -2.80 22.28 -15.08
C LEU A 75 -3.97 22.89 -14.30
N ALA A 76 -5.16 22.91 -14.89
CA ALA A 76 -6.34 23.45 -14.23
C ALA A 76 -7.58 22.60 -14.50
N PHE A 77 -8.24 22.20 -13.43
CA PHE A 77 -9.56 21.56 -13.44
C PHE A 77 -10.62 22.61 -13.13
N ARG A 78 -11.71 22.63 -13.88
CA ARG A 78 -12.82 23.55 -13.69
C ARG A 78 -14.14 22.79 -13.83
N ASP A 79 -14.85 22.67 -12.71
CA ASP A 79 -16.15 22.02 -12.61
C ASP A 79 -16.19 20.64 -13.30
N VAL A 80 -15.20 19.82 -12.98
CA VAL A 80 -15.02 18.51 -13.64
C VAL A 80 -15.90 17.48 -12.97
N ASP A 81 -16.80 16.88 -13.76
CA ASP A 81 -17.59 15.71 -13.40
C ASP A 81 -17.15 14.50 -14.21
N VAL A 82 -17.10 13.33 -13.55
CA VAL A 82 -16.83 12.04 -14.23
C VAL A 82 -17.82 10.99 -13.75
N LYS A 83 -18.54 10.41 -14.70
CA LYS A 83 -19.52 9.36 -14.49
C LYS A 83 -19.17 8.13 -15.32
N PHE A 84 -19.29 6.96 -14.73
CA PHE A 84 -19.09 5.69 -15.43
C PHE A 84 -20.42 4.96 -15.61
N ALA A 85 -20.74 4.60 -16.84
CA ALA A 85 -21.82 3.68 -17.14
C ALA A 85 -21.34 2.24 -16.84
N THR A 86 -21.98 1.57 -15.86
CA THR A 86 -21.67 0.18 -15.48
C THR A 86 -22.90 -0.71 -15.66
N GLU A 87 -22.70 -2.03 -15.65
CA GLU A 87 -23.81 -3.01 -15.72
C GLU A 87 -24.79 -2.89 -14.55
N PHE A 88 -24.36 -2.31 -13.42
CA PHE A 88 -25.16 -2.13 -12.21
C PHE A 88 -25.72 -0.70 -12.05
N GLY A 89 -25.54 0.17 -13.06
CA GLY A 89 -26.00 1.56 -13.04
C GLY A 89 -24.87 2.57 -13.25
N GLU A 90 -25.17 3.85 -13.07
CA GLU A 90 -24.22 4.94 -13.20
C GLU A 90 -23.44 5.14 -11.87
N VAL A 91 -22.12 5.23 -11.96
CA VAL A 91 -21.24 5.57 -10.83
C VAL A 91 -20.67 6.96 -11.04
N HIS A 92 -21.03 7.93 -10.20
CA HIS A 92 -20.53 9.29 -10.21
C HIS A 92 -19.23 9.38 -9.39
N ALA A 93 -18.10 9.25 -10.07
CA ALA A 93 -16.79 9.12 -9.43
C ALA A 93 -16.12 10.45 -9.09
N VAL A 94 -16.38 11.52 -9.87
CA VAL A 94 -15.86 12.88 -9.63
C VAL A 94 -17.01 13.88 -9.84
N LYS A 95 -17.15 14.87 -8.94
CA LYS A 95 -18.31 15.75 -8.87
C LYS A 95 -17.87 17.20 -8.69
N GLY A 96 -17.94 18.01 -9.74
CA GLY A 96 -17.67 19.45 -9.74
C GLY A 96 -16.28 19.84 -9.23
N VAL A 97 -15.26 19.02 -9.49
CA VAL A 97 -13.91 19.24 -8.96
C VAL A 97 -13.25 20.44 -9.64
N THR A 98 -12.77 21.40 -8.82
CA THR A 98 -12.10 22.62 -9.27
C THR A 98 -10.86 22.89 -8.45
N PHE A 99 -9.68 22.80 -9.06
CA PHE A 99 -8.37 23.19 -8.52
C PHE A 99 -7.37 23.41 -9.66
N ASP A 100 -6.18 23.88 -9.35
CA ASP A 100 -5.12 24.15 -10.32
C ASP A 100 -3.74 23.84 -9.74
N VAL A 101 -2.76 23.65 -10.62
CA VAL A 101 -1.34 23.46 -10.31
C VAL A 101 -0.56 24.51 -11.10
N LYS A 102 0.31 25.27 -10.41
CA LYS A 102 1.18 26.29 -11.01
C LYS A 102 2.57 25.73 -11.33
N PRO A 103 3.37 26.39 -12.20
CA PRO A 103 4.76 26.01 -12.42
C PRO A 103 5.54 26.01 -11.09
N GLY A 104 6.33 24.98 -10.84
CA GLY A 104 7.13 24.86 -9.63
C GLY A 104 6.34 24.64 -8.33
N GLU A 105 5.04 24.45 -8.40
CA GLU A 105 4.15 24.17 -7.25
C GLU A 105 3.92 22.67 -7.09
N VAL A 106 3.80 22.21 -5.84
CA VAL A 106 3.31 20.86 -5.51
C VAL A 106 1.92 20.97 -4.89
N VAL A 107 0.93 20.44 -5.59
CA VAL A 107 -0.44 20.32 -5.07
C VAL A 107 -0.69 18.86 -4.70
N ALA A 108 -0.95 18.59 -3.42
CA ALA A 108 -1.31 17.26 -2.95
C ALA A 108 -2.82 17.03 -3.06
N LEU A 109 -3.21 15.92 -3.68
CA LEU A 109 -4.59 15.44 -3.74
C LEU A 109 -4.73 14.24 -2.80
N VAL A 110 -5.44 14.42 -1.68
CA VAL A 110 -5.55 13.44 -0.60
C VAL A 110 -6.98 12.98 -0.36
N GLY A 111 -7.15 11.83 0.29
CA GLY A 111 -8.45 11.24 0.64
C GLY A 111 -8.37 9.72 0.66
N GLU A 112 -9.43 9.06 1.14
CA GLU A 112 -9.52 7.60 1.20
C GLU A 112 -9.61 6.95 -0.19
N SER A 113 -9.39 5.63 -0.25
CA SER A 113 -9.59 4.84 -1.48
C SER A 113 -11.02 4.99 -1.99
N GLY A 114 -11.16 5.13 -3.31
CA GLY A 114 -12.48 5.39 -3.92
C GLY A 114 -12.98 6.83 -3.81
N SER A 115 -12.21 7.78 -3.25
CA SER A 115 -12.62 9.20 -3.21
C SER A 115 -12.55 9.92 -4.57
N GLY A 116 -12.03 9.29 -5.63
CA GLY A 116 -11.95 9.86 -6.97
C GLY A 116 -10.57 10.37 -7.41
N LYS A 117 -9.53 10.30 -6.57
CA LYS A 117 -8.18 10.84 -6.85
C LYS A 117 -7.58 10.34 -8.17
N SER A 118 -7.48 9.02 -8.33
CA SER A 118 -6.89 8.41 -9.54
C SER A 118 -7.76 8.64 -10.79
N VAL A 119 -9.09 8.77 -10.63
CA VAL A 119 -9.98 9.15 -11.73
C VAL A 119 -9.70 10.60 -12.16
N THR A 120 -9.55 11.50 -11.19
CA THR A 120 -9.21 12.91 -11.45
C THR A 120 -7.87 13.03 -12.19
N SER A 121 -6.84 12.33 -11.73
CA SER A 121 -5.53 12.35 -12.39
C SER A 121 -5.55 11.73 -13.78
N ALA A 122 -6.25 10.62 -13.98
CA ALA A 122 -6.41 9.98 -15.28
C ALA A 122 -7.16 10.87 -16.28
N THR A 123 -8.08 11.72 -15.80
CA THR A 123 -8.77 12.72 -16.64
C THR A 123 -7.77 13.71 -17.24
N ALA A 124 -6.79 14.19 -16.48
CA ALA A 124 -5.75 15.10 -16.97
C ALA A 124 -4.86 14.50 -18.07
N MET A 125 -4.76 13.19 -18.10
CA MET A 125 -4.02 12.44 -19.11
C MET A 125 -4.88 11.97 -20.29
N GLY A 126 -6.22 12.13 -20.22
CA GLY A 126 -7.14 11.55 -21.19
C GLY A 126 -7.08 10.02 -21.22
N LEU A 127 -6.87 9.36 -20.06
CA LEU A 127 -6.68 7.91 -19.93
C LEU A 127 -7.93 7.17 -19.45
N LEU A 128 -9.06 7.87 -19.27
CA LEU A 128 -10.30 7.22 -18.85
C LEU A 128 -10.86 6.31 -19.96
N PRO A 129 -11.51 5.20 -19.60
CA PRO A 129 -12.11 4.27 -20.56
C PRO A 129 -13.33 4.90 -21.27
N GLY A 130 -13.71 4.35 -22.42
CA GLY A 130 -14.76 4.91 -23.28
C GLY A 130 -16.18 4.90 -22.70
N ASN A 131 -16.42 4.24 -21.56
CA ASN A 131 -17.67 4.28 -20.80
C ASN A 131 -17.73 5.43 -19.77
N ALA A 132 -16.68 6.29 -19.74
CA ALA A 132 -16.66 7.49 -18.91
C ALA A 132 -17.34 8.66 -19.64
N ASP A 133 -18.34 9.27 -19.01
CA ASP A 133 -18.91 10.54 -19.40
C ASP A 133 -18.25 11.66 -18.57
N ILE A 134 -17.61 12.62 -19.25
CA ILE A 134 -16.80 13.65 -18.61
C ILE A 134 -17.34 15.01 -19.03
N THR A 135 -17.65 15.85 -18.06
CA THR A 135 -18.05 17.25 -18.28
C THR A 135 -17.15 18.21 -17.53
N GLY A 136 -17.26 19.51 -17.81
CA GLY A 136 -16.35 20.54 -17.28
C GLY A 136 -15.19 20.84 -18.23
N SER A 137 -14.03 21.23 -17.69
CA SER A 137 -12.83 21.57 -18.47
C SER A 137 -11.56 21.17 -17.72
N VAL A 138 -10.60 20.54 -18.44
CA VAL A 138 -9.27 20.24 -17.92
C VAL A 138 -8.24 20.87 -18.86
N LYS A 139 -7.63 21.98 -18.41
CA LYS A 139 -6.64 22.70 -19.21
C LYS A 139 -5.23 22.32 -18.82
N LEU A 140 -4.45 21.88 -19.80
CA LEU A 140 -3.01 21.67 -19.72
C LEU A 140 -2.31 22.73 -20.57
N ALA A 141 -1.48 23.55 -19.94
CA ALA A 141 -0.81 24.70 -20.61
C ALA A 141 -1.78 25.54 -21.49
N GLY A 142 -2.98 25.81 -20.96
CA GLY A 142 -4.03 26.58 -21.63
C GLY A 142 -4.89 25.82 -22.63
N ARG A 143 -4.55 24.59 -23.03
CA ARG A 143 -5.30 23.74 -23.97
C ARG A 143 -6.22 22.76 -23.23
N ASP A 144 -7.47 22.64 -23.67
CA ASP A 144 -8.44 21.73 -23.01
C ASP A 144 -8.23 20.28 -23.48
N VAL A 145 -7.80 19.43 -22.55
CA VAL A 145 -7.53 18.01 -22.76
C VAL A 145 -8.77 17.25 -23.21
N LEU A 146 -9.97 17.64 -22.72
CA LEU A 146 -11.22 16.93 -23.02
C LEU A 146 -11.65 17.09 -24.50
N THR A 147 -11.14 18.11 -25.19
CA THR A 147 -11.44 18.39 -26.61
C THR A 147 -10.37 17.89 -27.57
N MET A 148 -9.29 17.31 -27.06
CA MET A 148 -8.15 16.85 -27.87
C MET A 148 -8.48 15.55 -28.63
N THR A 149 -7.97 15.47 -29.84
CA THR A 149 -7.98 14.23 -30.62
C THR A 149 -7.01 13.20 -30.02
N PRO A 150 -7.17 11.88 -30.28
CA PRO A 150 -6.22 10.85 -29.83
C PRO A 150 -4.75 11.12 -30.24
N GLY A 151 -4.52 11.75 -31.39
CA GLY A 151 -3.19 12.17 -31.84
C GLY A 151 -2.60 13.26 -30.92
N GLN A 152 -3.37 14.32 -30.67
CA GLN A 152 -2.97 15.41 -29.77
C GLN A 152 -2.74 14.93 -28.33
N LEU A 153 -3.56 13.99 -27.84
CA LEU A 153 -3.36 13.38 -26.52
C LEU A 153 -2.05 12.58 -26.46
N ARG A 154 -1.67 11.89 -27.54
CA ARG A 154 -0.40 11.19 -27.59
C ARG A 154 0.78 12.16 -27.59
N ASP A 155 0.66 13.28 -28.29
CA ASP A 155 1.74 14.27 -28.40
C ASP A 155 2.03 14.97 -27.07
N ILE A 156 1.00 15.23 -26.22
CA ILE A 156 1.20 15.87 -24.91
C ILE A 156 1.70 14.90 -23.82
N ARG A 157 1.41 13.59 -23.95
CA ARG A 157 1.83 12.59 -22.96
C ARG A 157 3.33 12.35 -23.07
N GLY A 158 4.06 12.57 -22.00
CA GLY A 158 5.52 12.52 -21.92
C GLY A 158 6.17 13.88 -22.13
N ASP A 159 5.71 14.68 -23.10
CA ASP A 159 6.27 15.99 -23.43
C ASP A 159 5.75 17.12 -22.52
N GLU A 160 4.44 17.23 -22.32
CA GLU A 160 3.87 18.30 -21.47
C GLU A 160 3.39 17.81 -20.12
N VAL A 161 2.85 16.59 -20.07
CA VAL A 161 2.40 15.93 -18.85
C VAL A 161 2.95 14.51 -18.79
N ALA A 162 3.58 14.17 -17.68
CA ALA A 162 4.07 12.82 -17.41
C ALA A 162 3.43 12.26 -16.15
N MET A 163 3.40 10.93 -16.03
CA MET A 163 2.85 10.24 -14.86
C MET A 163 3.87 9.29 -14.27
N VAL A 164 4.02 9.36 -12.95
CA VAL A 164 4.71 8.37 -12.13
C VAL A 164 3.64 7.51 -11.49
N PHE A 165 3.59 6.23 -11.87
CA PHE A 165 2.56 5.29 -11.41
C PHE A 165 2.90 4.71 -10.04
N GLN A 166 1.88 4.26 -9.33
CA GLN A 166 1.95 3.68 -7.98
C GLN A 166 2.87 2.45 -7.91
N GLU A 167 2.79 1.55 -8.90
CA GLU A 167 3.60 0.34 -8.94
C GLU A 167 4.64 0.38 -10.07
N PRO A 168 5.94 0.50 -9.75
CA PRO A 168 6.98 0.52 -10.78
C PRO A 168 7.06 -0.77 -11.61
N MET A 169 6.60 -1.90 -11.06
CA MET A 169 6.60 -3.19 -11.77
C MET A 169 5.56 -3.26 -12.89
N THR A 170 4.47 -2.51 -12.78
CA THR A 170 3.43 -2.42 -13.82
C THR A 170 3.76 -1.37 -14.87
N ALA A 171 4.53 -0.34 -14.48
CA ALA A 171 4.97 0.72 -15.37
C ALA A 171 6.14 0.31 -16.29
N LEU A 172 7.03 -0.58 -15.81
CA LEU A 172 8.21 -1.04 -16.57
C LEU A 172 7.92 -2.34 -17.31
N ASN A 173 8.24 -2.41 -18.60
CA ASN A 173 8.15 -3.64 -19.38
C ASN A 173 9.28 -4.61 -18.98
N PRO A 174 8.99 -5.79 -18.41
CA PRO A 174 10.01 -6.70 -17.89
C PRO A 174 10.88 -7.36 -18.96
N VAL A 175 10.47 -7.33 -20.22
CA VAL A 175 11.20 -7.97 -21.36
C VAL A 175 12.03 -7.00 -22.19
N LEU A 176 11.97 -5.69 -21.88
CA LEU A 176 12.81 -4.65 -22.47
C LEU A 176 13.90 -4.21 -21.49
N THR A 177 15.04 -3.79 -22.00
CA THR A 177 16.07 -3.18 -21.15
C THR A 177 15.63 -1.80 -20.66
N VAL A 178 16.25 -1.31 -19.59
CA VAL A 178 15.98 0.06 -19.09
C VAL A 178 16.38 1.10 -20.14
N GLY A 179 17.44 0.86 -20.89
CA GLY A 179 17.87 1.72 -21.99
C GLY A 179 16.82 1.84 -23.08
N ASP A 180 16.31 0.71 -23.58
CA ASP A 180 15.27 0.70 -24.63
C ASP A 180 14.04 1.51 -24.20
N GLN A 181 13.61 1.39 -22.94
CA GLN A 181 12.42 2.09 -22.43
C GLN A 181 12.65 3.60 -22.25
N LEU A 182 13.86 4.03 -21.88
CA LEU A 182 14.21 5.45 -21.78
C LEU A 182 14.36 6.10 -23.16
N THR A 183 15.01 5.41 -24.10
CA THR A 183 15.24 5.94 -25.45
C THR A 183 13.96 5.97 -26.28
N GLU A 184 13.02 5.03 -26.06
CA GLU A 184 11.72 5.01 -26.74
C GLU A 184 10.96 6.35 -26.56
N ALA A 185 10.91 6.89 -25.34
CA ALA A 185 10.25 8.16 -25.07
C ALA A 185 10.94 9.33 -25.78
N LEU A 186 12.27 9.36 -25.77
CA LEU A 186 13.07 10.40 -26.45
C LEU A 186 12.90 10.38 -27.97
N GLU A 187 12.88 9.18 -28.56
CA GLU A 187 12.72 8.99 -30.01
C GLU A 187 11.29 9.30 -30.47
N LEU A 188 10.28 8.87 -29.67
CA LEU A 188 8.87 9.12 -29.99
C LEU A 188 8.55 10.62 -30.05
N HIS A 189 9.14 11.40 -29.15
CA HIS A 189 8.95 12.86 -29.10
C HIS A 189 10.00 13.66 -29.93
N GLY A 190 10.85 12.97 -30.68
CA GLY A 190 11.83 13.62 -31.57
C GLY A 190 12.94 14.39 -30.86
N ILE A 191 13.22 14.09 -29.58
CA ILE A 191 14.21 14.79 -28.74
C ILE A 191 15.62 14.33 -29.08
N ALA A 192 15.82 13.00 -29.19
CA ALA A 192 17.12 12.41 -29.53
C ALA A 192 16.91 11.04 -30.19
N TYR A 193 17.88 10.60 -30.98
CA TYR A 193 17.86 9.33 -31.71
C TYR A 193 19.18 8.58 -31.57
N GLY A 194 19.14 7.26 -31.59
CA GLY A 194 20.30 6.37 -31.60
C GLY A 194 21.31 6.70 -30.48
N THR A 195 22.57 6.90 -30.81
CA THR A 195 23.64 7.14 -29.81
C THR A 195 23.46 8.42 -28.99
N GLU A 196 22.71 9.40 -29.49
CA GLU A 196 22.39 10.61 -28.72
C GLU A 196 21.31 10.32 -27.69
N ALA A 197 20.31 9.51 -28.05
CA ALA A 197 19.30 9.01 -27.11
C ALA A 197 19.95 8.16 -25.98
N ASP A 198 20.94 7.30 -26.32
CA ASP A 198 21.69 6.53 -25.32
C ASP A 198 22.43 7.43 -24.32
N LYS A 199 23.12 8.49 -24.82
CA LYS A 199 23.80 9.45 -23.92
C LYS A 199 22.81 10.17 -23.03
N ARG A 200 21.67 10.60 -23.57
CA ARG A 200 20.62 11.26 -22.78
C ARG A 200 20.03 10.33 -21.74
N ALA A 201 19.83 9.04 -22.05
CA ALA A 201 19.38 8.02 -21.11
C ALA A 201 20.39 7.81 -19.96
N VAL A 202 21.70 7.82 -20.25
CA VAL A 202 22.75 7.80 -19.19
C VAL A 202 22.66 9.03 -18.30
N GLU A 203 22.50 10.23 -18.87
CA GLU A 203 22.33 11.46 -18.09
C GLU A 203 21.09 11.40 -17.17
N LEU A 204 19.95 10.91 -17.69
CA LEU A 204 18.73 10.74 -16.93
C LEU A 204 18.90 9.76 -15.76
N LEU A 205 19.52 8.60 -16.00
CA LEU A 205 19.80 7.64 -14.91
C LEU A 205 20.77 8.22 -13.87
N THR A 206 21.77 8.99 -14.32
CA THR A 206 22.69 9.68 -13.41
C THR A 206 21.96 10.74 -12.58
N MET A 207 21.06 11.52 -13.21
CA MET A 207 20.26 12.55 -12.56
C MET A 207 19.36 12.00 -11.46
N VAL A 208 18.81 10.79 -11.65
CA VAL A 208 18.00 10.11 -10.62
C VAL A 208 18.84 9.26 -9.67
N GLY A 209 20.18 9.33 -9.73
CA GLY A 209 21.09 8.68 -8.77
C GLY A 209 21.22 7.17 -8.97
N ILE A 210 21.11 6.65 -10.18
CA ILE A 210 21.45 5.27 -10.50
C ILE A 210 22.96 5.16 -10.71
N PRO A 211 23.70 4.40 -9.86
CA PRO A 211 25.15 4.23 -10.03
C PRO A 211 25.45 3.44 -11.32
N ASP A 212 26.63 3.66 -11.90
CA ASP A 212 27.10 2.95 -13.10
C ASP A 212 26.10 2.99 -14.28
N ALA A 213 25.42 4.14 -14.47
CA ALA A 213 24.31 4.34 -15.39
C ALA A 213 24.55 3.76 -16.79
N ALA A 214 25.75 3.98 -17.38
CA ALA A 214 26.10 3.48 -18.71
C ALA A 214 26.07 1.95 -18.83
N THR A 215 26.46 1.25 -17.79
CA THR A 215 26.42 -0.23 -17.74
C THR A 215 25.00 -0.72 -17.48
N ARG A 216 24.26 -0.01 -16.63
CA ARG A 216 22.91 -0.40 -16.18
C ARG A 216 21.83 -0.17 -17.22
N LEU A 217 22.03 0.66 -18.22
CA LEU A 217 21.12 0.78 -19.38
C LEU A 217 20.79 -0.56 -20.04
N LYS A 218 21.75 -1.51 -20.06
CA LYS A 218 21.58 -2.84 -20.67
C LYS A 218 20.92 -3.87 -19.77
N GLN A 219 20.55 -3.48 -18.54
CA GLN A 219 19.90 -4.36 -17.57
C GLN A 219 18.37 -4.30 -17.71
N TYR A 220 17.73 -5.37 -17.25
CA TYR A 220 16.28 -5.50 -17.24
C TYR A 220 15.70 -5.05 -15.88
N PRO A 221 14.44 -4.60 -15.82
CA PRO A 221 13.82 -4.11 -14.60
C PRO A 221 13.93 -5.03 -13.37
N HIS A 222 13.87 -6.35 -13.56
CA HIS A 222 13.96 -7.32 -12.47
C HIS A 222 15.35 -7.37 -11.79
N GLN A 223 16.37 -6.76 -12.38
CA GLN A 223 17.73 -6.69 -11.85
C GLN A 223 17.97 -5.49 -10.91
N PHE A 224 16.94 -4.66 -10.71
CA PHE A 224 16.99 -3.47 -9.87
C PHE A 224 16.16 -3.65 -8.60
N SER A 225 16.55 -2.97 -7.51
CA SER A 225 15.75 -2.90 -6.28
C SER A 225 14.45 -2.09 -6.51
N GLY A 226 13.49 -2.17 -5.58
CA GLY A 226 12.24 -1.42 -5.64
C GLY A 226 12.47 0.09 -5.81
N GLY A 227 13.31 0.68 -4.96
CA GLY A 227 13.64 2.10 -5.04
C GLY A 227 14.39 2.47 -6.32
N GLN A 228 15.28 1.61 -6.84
CA GLN A 228 15.94 1.84 -8.11
C GLN A 228 14.96 1.80 -9.29
N ARG A 229 13.99 0.89 -9.28
CA ARG A 229 12.92 0.86 -10.29
C ARG A 229 12.08 2.13 -10.26
N GLN A 230 11.73 2.62 -9.06
CA GLN A 230 11.01 3.88 -8.93
C GLN A 230 11.80 5.06 -9.49
N ARG A 231 13.11 5.14 -9.22
CA ARG A 231 13.99 6.14 -9.82
C ARG A 231 14.04 6.05 -11.36
N ILE A 232 14.00 4.84 -11.93
CA ILE A 232 13.93 4.63 -13.39
C ILE A 232 12.58 5.13 -13.94
N VAL A 233 11.45 4.83 -13.27
CA VAL A 233 10.13 5.36 -13.67
C VAL A 233 10.12 6.89 -13.63
N ILE A 234 10.73 7.49 -12.61
CA ILE A 234 10.89 8.95 -12.54
C ILE A 234 11.78 9.46 -13.70
N ALA A 235 12.89 8.78 -14.01
CA ALA A 235 13.75 9.12 -15.15
C ALA A 235 12.98 9.10 -16.48
N MET A 236 12.11 8.10 -16.68
CA MET A 236 11.22 8.05 -17.84
C MET A 236 10.22 9.22 -17.85
N ALA A 237 9.62 9.52 -16.71
CA ALA A 237 8.67 10.62 -16.60
C ALA A 237 9.29 11.99 -16.93
N ILE A 238 10.55 12.22 -16.57
CA ILE A 238 11.23 13.49 -16.81
C ILE A 238 12.02 13.55 -18.13
N SER A 239 12.05 12.48 -18.92
CA SER A 239 12.89 12.35 -20.13
C SER A 239 12.67 13.48 -21.13
N CYS A 240 11.42 13.92 -21.31
CA CYS A 240 11.03 14.99 -22.21
C CYS A 240 10.87 16.35 -21.52
N SER A 241 11.26 16.48 -20.25
CA SER A 241 11.15 17.73 -19.48
C SER A 241 9.72 18.28 -19.37
N PRO A 242 8.77 17.51 -18.85
CA PRO A 242 7.34 17.87 -18.82
C PRO A 242 7.06 19.09 -17.96
N LYS A 243 6.01 19.84 -18.32
CA LYS A 243 5.50 20.99 -17.55
C LYS A 243 4.81 20.57 -16.26
N VAL A 244 4.20 19.37 -16.26
CA VAL A 244 3.49 18.80 -15.12
C VAL A 244 3.87 17.32 -14.94
N ILE A 245 4.14 16.93 -13.69
CA ILE A 245 4.27 15.54 -13.29
C ILE A 245 3.08 15.19 -12.40
N ILE A 246 2.34 14.16 -12.77
CA ILE A 246 1.34 13.53 -11.93
C ILE A 246 2.00 12.37 -11.21
N ALA A 247 2.21 12.48 -9.91
CA ALA A 247 2.82 11.44 -9.09
C ALA A 247 1.73 10.72 -8.28
N ASP A 248 1.29 9.57 -8.78
CA ASP A 248 0.26 8.75 -8.12
C ASP A 248 0.94 7.76 -7.16
N GLU A 249 0.89 8.09 -5.88
CA GLU A 249 1.51 7.33 -4.78
C GLU A 249 2.98 6.94 -5.04
N PRO A 250 3.86 7.90 -5.34
CA PRO A 250 5.21 7.62 -5.86
C PRO A 250 6.14 6.93 -4.88
N THR A 251 5.76 6.79 -3.61
CA THR A 251 6.56 6.22 -2.53
C THR A 251 5.90 5.03 -1.84
N THR A 252 4.72 4.59 -2.29
CA THR A 252 4.02 3.43 -1.73
C THR A 252 4.87 2.16 -1.89
N ALA A 253 4.87 1.31 -0.87
CA ALA A 253 5.67 0.09 -0.78
C ALA A 253 7.21 0.29 -0.79
N LEU A 254 7.68 1.51 -0.53
CA LEU A 254 9.09 1.80 -0.27
C LEU A 254 9.35 1.94 1.23
N ASP A 255 10.54 1.53 1.66
CA ASP A 255 10.97 1.81 3.04
C ASP A 255 11.22 3.32 3.25
N VAL A 256 11.19 3.74 4.52
CA VAL A 256 11.22 5.17 4.90
C VAL A 256 12.45 5.92 4.38
N THR A 257 13.60 5.24 4.31
CA THR A 257 14.86 5.83 3.82
C THR A 257 14.78 6.10 2.32
N VAL A 258 14.38 5.08 1.53
CA VAL A 258 14.20 5.21 0.07
C VAL A 258 13.08 6.19 -0.26
N GLN A 259 11.97 6.18 0.51
CA GLN A 259 10.89 7.17 0.37
C GLN A 259 11.44 8.59 0.51
N ALA A 260 12.21 8.88 1.56
CA ALA A 260 12.78 10.19 1.78
C ALA A 260 13.74 10.63 0.66
N GLU A 261 14.50 9.68 0.08
CA GLU A 261 15.37 9.95 -1.07
C GLU A 261 14.57 10.25 -2.35
N ILE A 262 13.48 9.54 -2.60
CA ILE A 262 12.58 9.80 -3.75
C ILE A 262 11.90 11.17 -3.63
N LEU A 263 11.44 11.55 -2.44
CA LEU A 263 10.85 12.87 -2.21
C LEU A 263 11.86 14.00 -2.43
N GLU A 264 13.11 13.84 -1.97
CA GLU A 264 14.16 14.81 -2.20
C GLU A 264 14.53 14.91 -3.69
N LEU A 265 14.55 13.77 -4.41
CA LEU A 265 14.73 13.74 -5.85
C LEU A 265 13.63 14.53 -6.57
N LEU A 266 12.35 14.27 -6.28
CA LEU A 266 11.22 14.99 -6.87
C LEU A 266 11.29 16.49 -6.58
N ARG A 267 11.67 16.89 -5.35
CA ARG A 267 11.87 18.30 -4.97
C ARG A 267 13.00 18.95 -5.78
N SER A 268 14.13 18.26 -5.93
CA SER A 268 15.25 18.74 -6.74
C SER A 268 14.85 18.92 -8.21
N LEU A 269 14.11 17.96 -8.79
CA LEU A 269 13.61 18.02 -10.16
C LEU A 269 12.60 19.15 -10.34
N LYS A 270 11.62 19.31 -9.41
CA LYS A 270 10.68 20.44 -9.40
C LYS A 270 11.42 21.77 -9.51
N ASN A 271 12.44 21.97 -8.66
CA ASN A 271 13.18 23.23 -8.61
C ASN A 271 14.06 23.46 -9.87
N LYS A 272 14.74 22.41 -10.37
CA LYS A 272 15.63 22.51 -11.55
C LYS A 272 14.85 22.75 -12.85
N MET A 273 13.67 22.14 -12.98
CA MET A 273 12.88 22.16 -14.22
C MET A 273 11.69 23.13 -14.16
N ASN A 274 11.41 23.74 -13.01
CA ASN A 274 10.22 24.56 -12.75
C ASN A 274 8.91 23.82 -13.11
N THR A 275 8.87 22.50 -12.89
CA THR A 275 7.74 21.62 -13.22
C THR A 275 6.71 21.66 -12.09
N GLY A 276 5.41 21.78 -12.44
CA GLY A 276 4.32 21.60 -11.48
C GLY A 276 4.14 20.11 -11.11
N ILE A 277 3.83 19.80 -9.87
CA ILE A 277 3.60 18.43 -9.43
C ILE A 277 2.18 18.29 -8.85
N LEU A 278 1.38 17.38 -9.41
CA LEU A 278 0.16 16.89 -8.77
C LEU A 278 0.52 15.60 -8.04
N LEU A 279 0.63 15.68 -6.71
CA LEU A 279 1.00 14.57 -5.84
C LEU A 279 -0.26 13.90 -5.28
N ILE A 280 -0.48 12.64 -5.62
CA ILE A 280 -1.57 11.84 -5.05
C ILE A 280 -0.95 10.94 -4.00
N THR A 281 -1.45 11.01 -2.77
CA THR A 281 -1.00 10.16 -1.67
C THR A 281 -2.04 10.11 -0.56
N HIS A 282 -2.02 9.04 0.22
CA HIS A 282 -2.76 8.92 1.46
C HIS A 282 -1.86 9.17 2.70
N ASN A 283 -0.54 9.31 2.52
CA ASN A 283 0.41 9.53 3.61
C ASN A 283 0.55 11.04 3.92
N MET A 284 -0.01 11.47 5.06
CA MET A 284 0.00 12.88 5.47
C MET A 284 1.40 13.40 5.81
N GLY A 285 2.32 12.55 6.21
CA GLY A 285 3.73 12.93 6.39
C GLY A 285 4.42 13.26 5.07
N VAL A 286 4.11 12.53 3.99
CA VAL A 286 4.57 12.85 2.63
C VAL A 286 3.97 14.18 2.15
N VAL A 287 2.70 14.44 2.48
CA VAL A 287 2.05 15.73 2.18
C VAL A 287 2.75 16.86 2.92
N ALA A 288 3.02 16.69 4.23
CA ALA A 288 3.74 17.69 5.04
C ALA A 288 5.15 17.96 4.51
N ASP A 289 5.83 16.93 3.97
CA ASP A 289 7.18 17.07 3.42
C ASP A 289 7.24 17.80 2.07
N MET A 290 6.25 17.57 1.19
CA MET A 290 6.36 17.94 -0.23
C MET A 290 5.41 19.06 -0.66
N ALA A 291 4.19 19.10 -0.10
CA ALA A 291 3.12 19.91 -0.68
C ALA A 291 3.23 21.39 -0.31
N ASP A 292 2.94 22.25 -1.28
CA ASP A 292 2.69 23.68 -1.07
C ASP A 292 1.19 23.91 -0.75
N ARG A 293 0.31 23.20 -1.47
CA ARG A 293 -1.16 23.22 -1.26
C ARG A 293 -1.70 21.80 -1.19
N VAL A 294 -2.84 21.67 -0.49
CA VAL A 294 -3.55 20.38 -0.29
C VAL A 294 -4.99 20.51 -0.73
N CYS A 295 -5.47 19.53 -1.45
CA CYS A 295 -6.85 19.32 -1.87
C CYS A 295 -7.35 18.01 -1.27
N VAL A 296 -8.38 18.05 -0.43
CA VAL A 296 -8.97 16.89 0.24
C VAL A 296 -10.22 16.44 -0.49
N MET A 297 -10.23 15.18 -0.95
CA MET A 297 -11.36 14.57 -1.66
C MET A 297 -12.12 13.59 -0.78
N LEU A 298 -13.46 13.66 -0.86
CA LEU A 298 -14.38 12.71 -0.25
C LEU A 298 -15.54 12.41 -1.21
N HIS A 299 -15.81 11.14 -1.51
CA HIS A 299 -16.92 10.69 -2.36
C HIS A 299 -17.06 11.43 -3.71
N GLY A 300 -15.93 11.76 -4.32
CA GLY A 300 -15.84 12.44 -5.61
C GLY A 300 -15.82 13.97 -5.53
N GLU A 301 -15.96 14.56 -4.36
CA GLU A 301 -16.03 16.01 -4.15
C GLU A 301 -14.77 16.55 -3.47
N LEU A 302 -14.37 17.79 -3.78
CA LEU A 302 -13.38 18.52 -2.98
C LEU A 302 -14.06 19.12 -1.77
N VAL A 303 -13.72 18.61 -0.58
CA VAL A 303 -14.33 19.05 0.69
C VAL A 303 -13.53 20.13 1.40
N GLU A 304 -12.22 20.19 1.17
CA GLU A 304 -11.33 21.22 1.72
C GLU A 304 -10.12 21.43 0.81
N GLN A 305 -9.66 22.68 0.69
CA GLN A 305 -8.41 23.03 0.03
C GLN A 305 -7.76 24.26 0.68
N GLY A 306 -6.42 24.29 0.70
CA GLY A 306 -5.67 25.38 1.29
C GLY A 306 -4.18 25.15 1.24
N SER A 307 -3.38 26.01 1.87
CA SER A 307 -1.95 25.75 2.09
C SER A 307 -1.76 24.53 2.96
N VAL A 308 -0.60 23.87 2.87
CA VAL A 308 -0.28 22.68 3.68
C VAL A 308 -0.47 22.97 5.19
N HIS A 309 -0.05 24.12 5.69
CA HIS A 309 -0.24 24.53 7.08
C HIS A 309 -1.71 24.70 7.45
N GLN A 310 -2.52 25.30 6.56
CA GLN A 310 -3.96 25.46 6.82
C GLN A 310 -4.68 24.12 6.93
N VAL A 311 -4.40 23.19 6.02
CA VAL A 311 -5.12 21.91 5.98
C VAL A 311 -4.60 20.95 7.05
N LEU A 312 -3.28 20.86 7.28
CA LEU A 312 -2.72 19.90 8.24
C LEU A 312 -2.78 20.37 9.70
N GLN A 313 -2.63 21.68 9.96
CA GLN A 313 -2.64 22.22 11.34
C GLN A 313 -3.97 22.86 11.75
N HIS A 314 -4.76 23.35 10.78
CA HIS A 314 -6.00 24.11 11.02
C HIS A 314 -7.18 23.63 10.17
N ALA A 315 -7.32 22.30 10.02
CA ALA A 315 -8.41 21.67 9.29
C ALA A 315 -9.79 22.18 9.77
N ARG A 316 -10.65 22.55 8.82
CA ARG A 316 -11.99 23.06 9.11
C ARG A 316 -13.08 22.02 8.84
N HIS A 317 -12.89 21.19 7.82
CA HIS A 317 -13.88 20.18 7.47
C HIS A 317 -13.80 18.97 8.42
N PRO A 318 -14.94 18.48 8.96
CA PRO A 318 -14.94 17.35 9.91
C PRO A 318 -14.26 16.09 9.40
N TYR A 319 -14.38 15.81 8.11
CA TYR A 319 -13.70 14.68 7.48
C TYR A 319 -12.17 14.84 7.49
N THR A 320 -11.66 16.04 7.17
CA THR A 320 -10.21 16.31 7.21
C THR A 320 -9.67 16.14 8.63
N GLN A 321 -10.41 16.65 9.63
CA GLN A 321 -10.04 16.47 11.05
C GLN A 321 -9.98 14.99 11.43
N LYS A 322 -11.00 14.21 11.04
CA LYS A 322 -11.05 12.77 11.25
C LYS A 322 -9.89 12.06 10.54
N LEU A 323 -9.59 12.44 9.30
CA LEU A 323 -8.48 11.86 8.53
C LEU A 323 -7.13 12.11 9.20
N LEU A 324 -6.90 13.33 9.71
CA LEU A 324 -5.67 13.72 10.39
C LEU A 324 -5.53 13.08 11.79
N SER A 325 -6.63 12.91 12.52
CA SER A 325 -6.61 12.23 13.82
C SER A 325 -6.36 10.73 13.71
N ALA A 326 -6.55 10.14 12.53
CA ALA A 326 -6.30 8.73 12.28
C ALA A 326 -4.83 8.43 11.86
N VAL A 327 -4.00 9.48 11.63
CA VAL A 327 -2.60 9.29 11.24
C VAL A 327 -1.78 8.84 12.43
N PRO A 328 -1.08 7.69 12.37
CA PRO A 328 -0.16 7.27 13.42
C PRO A 328 0.93 8.32 13.67
N ARG A 329 1.23 8.57 14.94
CA ARG A 329 2.27 9.52 15.35
C ARG A 329 3.27 8.86 16.31
N LEU A 330 4.53 9.17 16.16
CA LEU A 330 5.54 8.78 17.13
C LEU A 330 5.27 9.47 18.48
N GLY A 331 5.33 8.71 19.58
CA GLY A 331 5.07 9.21 20.93
C GLY A 331 3.61 9.14 21.38
N GLU A 332 2.71 8.54 20.60
CA GLU A 332 1.30 8.32 20.95
C GLU A 332 0.99 6.82 21.01
N PRO A 333 1.42 6.08 22.06
CA PRO A 333 1.19 4.64 22.16
C PRO A 333 -0.29 4.33 22.38
N LEU A 334 -0.75 3.20 21.80
CA LEU A 334 -2.03 2.60 22.15
C LEU A 334 -1.93 1.90 23.52
N GLU A 335 -3.05 1.82 24.24
CA GLU A 335 -3.13 0.99 25.44
C GLU A 335 -3.04 -0.49 25.04
N VAL A 336 -1.84 -1.05 25.09
CA VAL A 336 -1.59 -2.48 24.92
C VAL A 336 -1.33 -3.07 26.32
N ALA A 337 -1.84 -4.29 26.58
CA ALA A 337 -1.61 -4.94 27.89
C ALA A 337 -0.11 -5.14 28.11
N GLU A 338 0.41 -4.66 29.24
CA GLU A 338 1.78 -4.96 29.62
C GLU A 338 1.95 -6.48 29.83
N PRO A 339 2.97 -7.11 29.22
CA PRO A 339 3.22 -8.53 29.42
C PRO A 339 3.57 -8.80 30.89
N GLU A 340 3.02 -9.89 31.43
CA GLU A 340 3.37 -10.30 32.80
C GLU A 340 4.87 -10.52 32.93
N PRO A 341 5.52 -10.00 33.99
CA PRO A 341 6.96 -10.20 34.21
C PRO A 341 7.24 -11.70 34.37
N VAL A 342 8.12 -12.22 33.52
CA VAL A 342 8.53 -13.63 33.53
C VAL A 342 9.30 -13.94 34.79
N THR A 343 8.62 -14.53 35.79
CA THR A 343 9.25 -14.94 37.06
C THR A 343 10.08 -16.20 36.89
N ALA A 344 11.25 -16.25 37.52
CA ALA A 344 12.24 -17.31 37.38
C ALA A 344 11.80 -18.74 37.82
N THR A 345 10.56 -18.90 38.28
CA THR A 345 10.05 -20.15 38.88
C THR A 345 9.24 -21.01 37.91
N GLN A 346 8.94 -20.56 36.69
CA GLN A 346 8.20 -21.34 35.69
C GLN A 346 9.18 -22.09 34.78
N THR A 347 9.36 -23.36 35.05
CA THR A 347 10.38 -24.25 34.41
C THR A 347 10.00 -24.76 33.01
N GLN A 348 8.91 -24.30 32.40
CA GLN A 348 8.52 -24.70 31.04
C GLN A 348 8.19 -23.47 30.19
N ALA A 349 9.00 -23.27 29.14
CA ALA A 349 8.88 -22.27 28.10
C ALA A 349 8.77 -20.80 28.59
N ARG A 350 9.90 -20.26 29.06
CA ARG A 350 10.01 -18.84 29.50
C ARG A 350 9.63 -17.84 28.41
N TYR A 351 9.81 -18.18 27.14
CA TYR A 351 9.50 -17.35 25.98
C TYR A 351 8.63 -18.09 24.97
N ALA A 352 7.72 -17.36 24.33
CA ALA A 352 6.90 -17.88 23.25
C ALA A 352 7.73 -18.09 21.96
N ILE A 353 8.67 -17.17 21.72
CA ILE A 353 9.66 -17.26 20.63
C ILE A 353 11.03 -16.96 21.24
N GLU A 354 12.04 -17.77 20.92
CA GLU A 354 13.43 -17.57 21.33
C GLU A 354 14.36 -17.91 20.16
N ALA A 355 15.15 -16.96 19.73
CA ALA A 355 16.17 -17.10 18.71
C ALA A 355 17.55 -16.79 19.31
N GLU A 356 18.52 -17.68 19.12
CA GLU A 356 19.89 -17.50 19.60
C GLU A 356 20.85 -17.71 18.43
N ASN A 357 21.64 -16.67 18.13
CA ASN A 357 22.66 -16.67 17.07
C ASN A 357 22.10 -17.21 15.74
N LEU A 358 20.89 -16.77 15.37
CA LEU A 358 20.13 -17.30 14.25
C LEU A 358 20.77 -16.90 12.92
N HIS A 359 21.08 -17.90 12.09
CA HIS A 359 21.51 -17.73 10.71
C HIS A 359 20.53 -18.42 9.78
N LEU A 360 20.03 -17.69 8.77
CA LEU A 360 19.07 -18.20 7.80
C LEU A 360 19.63 -18.12 6.38
N GLU A 361 19.40 -19.17 5.59
CA GLU A 361 19.83 -19.23 4.20
C GLU A 361 18.72 -19.74 3.28
N TYR A 362 18.74 -19.24 2.05
CA TYR A 362 17.92 -19.76 0.95
C TYR A 362 18.79 -20.70 0.12
N ASP A 363 18.29 -21.89 -0.20
CA ASP A 363 18.89 -22.79 -1.18
C ASP A 363 18.22 -22.58 -2.54
N HIS A 364 18.97 -22.05 -3.48
CA HIS A 364 18.52 -21.93 -4.87
C HIS A 364 19.41 -22.78 -5.77
N ARG A 365 18.90 -23.95 -6.16
CA ARG A 365 19.60 -24.91 -7.05
C ARG A 365 20.99 -25.30 -6.54
N GLY A 366 21.14 -25.52 -5.23
CA GLY A 366 22.40 -25.89 -4.59
C GLY A 366 23.35 -24.72 -4.29
N LYS A 367 22.97 -23.48 -4.65
CA LYS A 367 23.67 -22.28 -4.23
C LYS A 367 22.97 -21.72 -2.98
N LYS A 368 23.68 -21.83 -1.86
CA LYS A 368 23.22 -21.29 -0.58
C LYS A 368 23.51 -19.80 -0.51
N ASN A 369 22.49 -19.02 -0.20
CA ASN A 369 22.58 -17.58 0.03
C ASN A 369 22.14 -17.27 1.45
N ARG A 370 23.07 -16.85 2.31
CA ARG A 370 22.78 -16.47 3.69
C ARG A 370 22.24 -15.05 3.71
N VAL A 371 21.04 -14.87 4.28
CA VAL A 371 20.31 -13.61 4.32
C VAL A 371 20.22 -13.05 5.73
N VAL A 372 20.21 -13.91 6.77
CA VAL A 372 20.21 -13.49 8.17
C VAL A 372 21.47 -14.00 8.83
N HIS A 373 22.12 -13.13 9.60
CA HIS A 373 23.42 -13.35 10.19
C HIS A 373 23.42 -12.98 11.67
N ASP A 374 23.55 -13.97 12.56
CA ASP A 374 23.77 -13.77 13.99
C ASP A 374 22.71 -12.88 14.66
N VAL A 375 21.43 -13.25 14.51
CA VAL A 375 20.31 -12.52 15.10
C VAL A 375 19.80 -13.26 16.33
N SER A 376 19.68 -12.55 17.47
CA SER A 376 19.18 -13.12 18.73
C SER A 376 18.07 -12.25 19.29
N PHE A 377 16.92 -12.86 19.59
CA PHE A 377 15.79 -12.16 20.21
C PHE A 377 14.88 -13.10 20.99
N GLN A 378 14.09 -12.53 21.87
CA GLN A 378 13.14 -13.26 22.71
C GLN A 378 11.81 -12.51 22.75
N VAL A 379 10.69 -13.25 22.68
CA VAL A 379 9.33 -12.71 22.81
C VAL A 379 8.63 -13.46 23.92
N ALA A 380 8.22 -12.76 24.95
CA ALA A 380 7.47 -13.35 26.07
C ALA A 380 6.00 -13.60 25.66
N PRO A 381 5.25 -14.49 26.35
CA PRO A 381 3.80 -14.57 26.19
C PRO A 381 3.15 -13.19 26.41
N GLY A 382 2.19 -12.83 25.57
CA GLY A 382 1.53 -11.52 25.61
C GLY A 382 2.38 -10.33 25.13
N GLU A 383 3.64 -10.56 24.73
CA GLU A 383 4.54 -9.50 24.25
C GLU A 383 4.44 -9.31 22.73
N ILE A 384 4.50 -8.05 22.28
CA ILE A 384 4.64 -7.69 20.87
C ILE A 384 6.08 -7.23 20.64
N LEU A 385 6.82 -7.95 19.79
CA LEU A 385 8.14 -7.53 19.28
C LEU A 385 7.98 -6.92 17.89
N GLY A 386 8.25 -5.64 17.77
CA GLY A 386 8.32 -4.92 16.48
C GLY A 386 9.63 -5.23 15.76
N LEU A 387 9.54 -5.67 14.52
CA LEU A 387 10.68 -5.97 13.66
C LEU A 387 10.76 -4.93 12.56
N VAL A 388 11.75 -4.04 12.62
CA VAL A 388 11.90 -2.88 11.74
C VAL A 388 13.22 -2.88 10.97
N GLY A 389 13.29 -2.12 9.88
CA GLY A 389 14.47 -1.98 9.02
C GLY A 389 14.07 -1.79 7.57
N GLU A 390 15.04 -1.52 6.71
CA GLU A 390 14.84 -1.33 5.26
C GLU A 390 14.36 -2.59 4.54
N SER A 391 13.85 -2.42 3.32
CA SER A 391 13.47 -3.55 2.46
C SER A 391 14.68 -4.43 2.18
N GLY A 392 14.51 -5.76 2.30
CA GLY A 392 15.61 -6.70 2.15
C GLY A 392 16.48 -6.89 3.40
N SER A 393 16.22 -6.21 4.52
CA SER A 393 16.99 -6.39 5.77
C SER A 393 16.78 -7.74 6.47
N GLY A 394 15.89 -8.61 5.96
CA GLY A 394 15.68 -9.96 6.49
C GLY A 394 14.42 -10.13 7.36
N LYS A 395 13.60 -9.10 7.56
CA LYS A 395 12.36 -9.14 8.38
C LYS A 395 11.43 -10.31 8.03
N SER A 396 10.93 -10.33 6.80
CA SER A 396 10.05 -11.41 6.34
C SER A 396 10.75 -12.77 6.26
N THR A 397 12.09 -12.81 6.17
CA THR A 397 12.87 -14.05 6.26
C THR A 397 12.82 -14.61 7.68
N ILE A 398 12.96 -13.76 8.71
CA ILE A 398 12.79 -14.16 10.11
C ILE A 398 11.37 -14.62 10.35
N ALA A 399 10.35 -13.86 9.92
CA ALA A 399 8.94 -14.24 10.03
C ALA A 399 8.66 -15.63 9.42
N LYS A 400 9.16 -15.89 8.21
CA LYS A 400 9.05 -17.22 7.56
C LYS A 400 9.78 -18.33 8.30
N SER A 401 10.90 -18.04 8.98
CA SER A 401 11.62 -19.05 9.76
C SER A 401 10.83 -19.49 11.00
N VAL A 402 10.12 -18.57 11.67
CA VAL A 402 9.23 -18.87 12.79
C VAL A 402 8.07 -19.78 12.35
N LEU A 403 7.60 -19.65 11.10
CA LEU A 403 6.62 -20.58 10.49
C LEU A 403 7.22 -21.95 10.12
N GLY A 404 8.53 -22.15 10.31
CA GLY A 404 9.23 -23.37 9.90
C GLY A 404 9.23 -23.57 8.38
N LEU A 405 9.22 -22.47 7.60
CA LEU A 405 9.26 -22.48 6.14
C LEU A 405 10.68 -22.38 5.59
N LEU A 406 11.66 -22.06 6.44
CA LEU A 406 13.07 -21.95 6.08
C LEU A 406 13.93 -22.88 6.93
N THR A 407 15.06 -23.30 6.37
CA THR A 407 16.04 -24.08 7.08
C THR A 407 16.95 -23.17 7.91
N ILE A 408 17.10 -23.49 9.19
CA ILE A 408 18.05 -22.82 10.08
C ILE A 408 19.43 -23.36 9.73
N ALA A 409 20.35 -22.45 9.34
CA ALA A 409 21.70 -22.82 8.94
C ALA A 409 22.62 -23.01 10.15
N GLU A 410 22.54 -22.10 11.12
CA GLU A 410 23.29 -22.11 12.38
C GLU A 410 22.45 -21.42 13.46
N GLY A 411 22.74 -21.69 14.73
CA GLY A 411 22.01 -21.18 15.88
C GLY A 411 20.78 -22.00 16.24
N SER A 412 19.89 -21.45 17.05
CA SER A 412 18.64 -22.09 17.45
C SER A 412 17.44 -21.17 17.29
N LEU A 413 16.28 -21.76 17.00
CA LEU A 413 14.98 -21.07 17.01
C LEU A 413 13.97 -21.95 17.72
N ARG A 414 13.54 -21.52 18.89
CA ARG A 414 12.58 -22.25 19.71
C ARG A 414 11.25 -21.55 19.71
N ILE A 415 10.19 -22.32 19.52
CA ILE A 415 8.79 -21.87 19.67
C ILE A 415 8.19 -22.66 20.83
N GLN A 416 7.75 -21.96 21.87
CA GLN A 416 7.23 -22.60 23.10
C GLN A 416 8.20 -23.65 23.67
N GLY A 417 9.49 -23.37 23.66
CA GLY A 417 10.55 -24.26 24.11
C GLY A 417 10.94 -25.40 23.14
N HIS A 418 10.24 -25.55 22.03
CA HIS A 418 10.52 -26.56 21.00
C HIS A 418 11.47 -26.04 19.94
N ASP A 419 12.64 -26.65 19.79
CA ASP A 419 13.64 -26.25 18.80
C ASP A 419 13.26 -26.71 17.39
N LEU A 420 12.99 -25.76 16.49
CA LEU A 420 12.60 -26.03 15.11
C LEU A 420 13.72 -26.67 14.28
N ALA A 421 15.00 -26.49 14.64
CA ALA A 421 16.12 -27.06 13.90
C ALA A 421 16.22 -28.58 14.06
N THR A 422 15.87 -29.07 15.26
CA THR A 422 16.01 -30.50 15.63
C THR A 422 14.70 -31.27 15.58
N MET A 423 13.55 -30.56 15.58
CA MET A 423 12.21 -31.14 15.63
C MET A 423 11.86 -31.91 14.35
N PRO A 424 11.28 -33.11 14.44
CA PRO A 424 10.74 -33.84 13.29
C PRO A 424 9.64 -33.05 12.55
N LYS A 425 9.59 -33.14 11.22
CA LYS A 425 8.60 -32.40 10.38
C LYS A 425 7.14 -32.64 10.79
N ALA A 426 6.81 -33.84 11.29
CA ALA A 426 5.47 -34.15 11.77
C ALA A 426 5.10 -33.34 13.01
N GLU A 427 6.04 -33.18 13.94
CA GLU A 427 5.87 -32.38 15.15
C GLU A 427 5.86 -30.88 14.84
N GLN A 428 6.72 -30.41 13.93
CA GLN A 428 6.65 -29.02 13.41
C GLN A 428 5.26 -28.70 12.83
N ARG A 429 4.65 -29.65 12.10
CA ARG A 429 3.29 -29.49 11.56
C ARG A 429 2.25 -29.41 12.68
N ALA A 430 2.41 -30.16 13.76
CA ALA A 430 1.52 -30.08 14.91
C ALA A 430 1.67 -28.74 15.65
N LEU A 431 2.91 -28.26 15.80
CA LEU A 431 3.22 -26.98 16.45
C LEU A 431 2.60 -25.78 15.69
N ARG A 432 2.51 -25.84 14.35
CA ARG A 432 1.87 -24.79 13.54
C ARG A 432 0.41 -24.53 13.91
N LYS A 433 -0.26 -25.44 14.60
CA LYS A 433 -1.59 -25.19 15.16
C LYS A 433 -1.60 -24.02 16.14
N ASN A 434 -0.49 -23.82 16.85
CA ASN A 434 -0.34 -22.77 17.85
C ASN A 434 0.23 -21.46 17.28
N ILE A 435 0.45 -21.38 15.96
CA ILE A 435 1.01 -20.22 15.28
C ILE A 435 -0.01 -19.66 14.27
N GLY A 436 -0.49 -18.46 14.52
CA GLY A 436 -1.30 -17.69 13.57
C GLY A 436 -0.41 -16.86 12.64
N VAL A 437 -0.88 -16.59 11.43
CA VAL A 437 -0.17 -15.73 10.48
C VAL A 437 -1.11 -14.79 9.76
N VAL A 438 -0.74 -13.52 9.73
CA VAL A 438 -1.35 -12.46 8.92
C VAL A 438 -0.32 -12.06 7.88
N PHE A 439 -0.63 -12.27 6.60
CA PHE A 439 0.26 -11.96 5.49
C PHE A 439 0.10 -10.51 5.01
N GLN A 440 1.14 -9.98 4.39
CA GLN A 440 1.21 -8.62 3.84
C GLN A 440 0.11 -8.29 2.83
N ASP A 441 -0.23 -9.23 1.93
CA ASP A 441 -1.29 -9.04 0.94
C ASP A 441 -2.52 -9.89 1.27
N PRO A 442 -3.60 -9.28 1.81
CA PRO A 442 -4.83 -10.01 2.10
C PRO A 442 -5.52 -10.53 0.84
N ALA A 443 -5.37 -9.86 -0.32
CA ALA A 443 -6.01 -10.30 -1.56
C ALA A 443 -5.37 -11.58 -2.10
N ALA A 444 -4.04 -11.67 -2.05
CA ALA A 444 -3.32 -12.89 -2.45
C ALA A 444 -3.45 -14.03 -1.42
N SER A 445 -3.71 -13.71 -0.15
CA SER A 445 -3.77 -14.69 0.93
C SER A 445 -5.14 -15.36 1.09
N LEU A 446 -6.22 -14.80 0.55
CA LEU A 446 -7.59 -15.32 0.63
C LEU A 446 -7.98 -15.93 -0.72
N ASP A 447 -8.26 -17.24 -0.76
CA ASP A 447 -8.67 -17.90 -2.01
C ASP A 447 -10.06 -17.37 -2.45
N PRO A 448 -10.16 -16.69 -3.62
CA PRO A 448 -11.39 -16.04 -4.06
C PRO A 448 -12.52 -17.01 -4.41
N ARG A 449 -12.24 -18.33 -4.47
CA ARG A 449 -13.22 -19.37 -4.80
C ARG A 449 -14.02 -19.86 -3.61
N PHE A 450 -13.59 -19.55 -2.39
CA PHE A 450 -14.26 -19.98 -1.16
C PHE A 450 -15.00 -18.83 -0.48
N PRO A 451 -16.15 -19.11 0.14
CA PRO A 451 -16.83 -18.13 0.99
C PRO A 451 -16.01 -17.82 2.25
N ILE A 452 -16.22 -16.66 2.82
CA ILE A 452 -15.47 -16.15 3.97
C ILE A 452 -15.50 -17.10 5.17
N GLY A 453 -16.64 -17.74 5.43
CA GLY A 453 -16.75 -18.71 6.53
C GLY A 453 -15.81 -19.90 6.38
N ASP A 454 -15.65 -20.42 5.16
CA ASP A 454 -14.75 -21.52 4.86
C ASP A 454 -13.28 -21.06 4.95
N ILE A 455 -12.97 -19.84 4.50
CA ILE A 455 -11.62 -19.24 4.59
C ILE A 455 -11.21 -19.07 6.06
N ILE A 456 -12.08 -18.49 6.90
CA ILE A 456 -11.80 -18.32 8.35
C ILE A 456 -11.55 -19.67 9.01
N THR A 457 -12.36 -20.68 8.68
CA THR A 457 -12.30 -21.99 9.34
C THR A 457 -11.37 -23.01 8.68
N GLU A 458 -10.67 -22.64 7.60
CA GLU A 458 -9.70 -23.49 6.93
C GLU A 458 -8.66 -24.11 7.90
N PRO A 459 -8.06 -23.35 8.86
CA PRO A 459 -7.13 -23.94 9.82
C PRO A 459 -7.77 -25.05 10.67
N MET A 460 -9.04 -24.92 11.05
CA MET A 460 -9.75 -25.98 11.78
C MET A 460 -9.94 -27.23 10.92
N VAL A 461 -10.19 -27.07 9.62
CA VAL A 461 -10.31 -28.19 8.67
C VAL A 461 -8.98 -28.92 8.54
N VAL A 462 -7.88 -28.17 8.30
CA VAL A 462 -6.52 -28.71 8.13
C VAL A 462 -6.05 -29.48 9.37
N HIS A 463 -6.34 -28.96 10.57
CA HIS A 463 -5.95 -29.56 11.85
C HIS A 463 -7.02 -30.49 12.42
N LYS A 464 -8.13 -30.75 11.70
CA LYS A 464 -9.22 -31.65 12.08
C LYS A 464 -9.87 -31.27 13.41
N VAL A 465 -10.05 -29.98 13.66
CA VAL A 465 -10.69 -29.42 14.86
C VAL A 465 -12.17 -29.18 14.58
N GLY A 466 -13.04 -29.63 15.46
CA GLY A 466 -14.48 -29.40 15.41
C GLY A 466 -15.21 -30.03 14.22
N ASP A 467 -16.53 -30.00 14.28
CA ASP A 467 -17.44 -30.36 13.21
C ASP A 467 -17.91 -29.11 12.42
N ARG A 468 -18.77 -29.29 11.42
CA ARG A 468 -19.28 -28.19 10.58
C ARG A 468 -19.99 -27.10 11.41
N ARG A 469 -20.75 -27.52 12.44
CA ARG A 469 -21.54 -26.60 13.26
C ARG A 469 -20.64 -25.76 14.18
N SER A 470 -19.68 -26.37 14.82
CA SER A 470 -18.71 -25.68 15.69
C SER A 470 -17.79 -24.75 14.89
N ARG A 471 -17.41 -25.14 13.67
CA ARG A 471 -16.62 -24.28 12.78
C ARG A 471 -17.41 -23.03 12.37
N LEU A 472 -18.69 -23.19 11.98
CA LEU A 472 -19.53 -22.04 11.64
C LEU A 472 -19.69 -21.10 12.84
N ALA A 473 -19.97 -21.63 14.02
CA ALA A 473 -20.07 -20.84 15.24
C ALA A 473 -18.76 -20.08 15.55
N ARG A 474 -17.61 -20.72 15.32
CA ARG A 474 -16.30 -20.06 15.47
C ARG A 474 -16.08 -18.96 14.44
N ALA A 475 -16.49 -19.16 13.18
CA ALA A 475 -16.41 -18.12 12.16
C ALA A 475 -17.26 -16.90 12.52
N GLU A 476 -18.48 -17.11 13.01
CA GLU A 476 -19.37 -16.02 13.45
C GLU A 476 -18.82 -15.27 14.67
N GLU A 477 -18.26 -15.97 15.65
CA GLU A 477 -17.58 -15.39 16.81
C GLU A 477 -16.41 -14.50 16.39
N LEU A 478 -15.57 -14.98 15.45
CA LEU A 478 -14.42 -14.24 14.97
C LEU A 478 -14.82 -13.05 14.10
N LEU A 479 -15.91 -13.15 13.32
CA LEU A 479 -16.46 -12.01 12.60
C LEU A 479 -16.88 -10.90 13.56
N ASP A 480 -17.55 -11.23 14.66
CA ASP A 480 -17.89 -10.27 15.71
C ASP A 480 -16.61 -9.66 16.33
N ALA A 481 -15.59 -10.48 16.63
CA ALA A 481 -14.34 -10.04 17.22
C ALA A 481 -13.57 -9.06 16.31
N VAL A 482 -13.63 -9.26 14.98
CA VAL A 482 -13.03 -8.33 14.01
C VAL A 482 -14.01 -7.23 13.55
N ARG A 483 -15.10 -7.03 14.27
CA ARG A 483 -16.09 -5.97 14.03
C ARG A 483 -16.68 -6.01 12.60
N LEU A 484 -17.01 -7.22 12.11
CA LEU A 484 -17.70 -7.46 10.85
C LEU A 484 -19.05 -8.12 11.08
N PRO A 485 -20.10 -7.78 10.29
CA PRO A 485 -21.40 -8.44 10.39
C PRO A 485 -21.31 -9.94 10.10
N ARG A 486 -22.01 -10.78 10.88
CA ARG A 486 -22.05 -12.25 10.67
C ARG A 486 -22.53 -12.65 9.27
N SER A 487 -23.35 -11.80 8.62
CA SER A 487 -23.82 -12.03 7.24
C SER A 487 -22.69 -12.13 6.22
N VAL A 488 -21.49 -11.62 6.56
CA VAL A 488 -20.28 -11.70 5.71
C VAL A 488 -19.79 -13.15 5.54
N VAL A 489 -20.18 -14.07 6.41
CA VAL A 489 -19.78 -15.50 6.37
C VAL A 489 -20.05 -16.17 5.01
N ASN A 490 -21.12 -15.73 4.31
CA ASN A 490 -21.53 -16.29 3.02
C ASN A 490 -21.01 -15.49 1.80
N ARG A 491 -20.30 -14.38 2.02
CA ARG A 491 -19.70 -13.58 0.93
C ARG A 491 -18.37 -14.15 0.48
N TYR A 492 -17.91 -13.65 -0.67
CA TYR A 492 -16.61 -13.99 -1.24
C TYR A 492 -15.62 -12.83 -1.08
N PRO A 493 -14.29 -13.08 -1.11
CA PRO A 493 -13.28 -12.04 -0.93
C PRO A 493 -13.41 -10.85 -1.88
N HIS A 494 -13.83 -11.06 -3.14
CA HIS A 494 -13.98 -10.00 -4.13
C HIS A 494 -15.16 -9.04 -3.84
N GLU A 495 -16.11 -9.44 -2.97
CA GLU A 495 -17.24 -8.60 -2.53
C GLU A 495 -16.88 -7.69 -1.33
N LEU A 496 -15.63 -7.77 -0.83
CA LEU A 496 -15.18 -7.07 0.35
C LEU A 496 -14.18 -5.97 0.01
N SER A 497 -14.17 -4.89 0.81
CA SER A 497 -13.13 -3.86 0.75
C SER A 497 -11.78 -4.40 1.23
N GLY A 498 -10.67 -3.67 0.93
CA GLY A 498 -9.33 -4.01 1.39
C GLY A 498 -9.25 -4.19 2.92
N GLY A 499 -9.80 -3.23 3.68
CA GLY A 499 -9.82 -3.31 5.13
C GLY A 499 -10.70 -4.44 5.68
N GLN A 500 -11.80 -4.78 5.01
CA GLN A 500 -12.60 -5.95 5.39
C GLN A 500 -11.84 -7.26 5.13
N ARG A 501 -11.15 -7.38 3.99
CA ARG A 501 -10.29 -8.54 3.70
C ARG A 501 -9.17 -8.69 4.72
N GLN A 502 -8.55 -7.58 5.15
CA GLN A 502 -7.53 -7.60 6.18
C GLN A 502 -8.07 -8.12 7.52
N ARG A 503 -9.25 -7.66 7.95
CA ARG A 503 -9.92 -8.16 9.16
C ARG A 503 -10.24 -9.65 9.07
N ILE A 504 -10.63 -10.16 7.89
CA ILE A 504 -10.82 -11.60 7.65
C ILE A 504 -9.48 -12.36 7.75
N SER A 505 -8.38 -11.81 7.25
CA SER A 505 -7.05 -12.42 7.40
C SER A 505 -6.64 -12.54 8.87
N ILE A 506 -6.94 -11.52 9.68
CA ILE A 506 -6.72 -11.55 11.14
C ILE A 506 -7.63 -12.58 11.80
N ALA A 507 -8.93 -12.62 11.47
CA ALA A 507 -9.87 -13.61 11.98
C ALA A 507 -9.40 -15.04 11.68
N ARG A 508 -8.94 -15.33 10.45
CA ARG A 508 -8.37 -16.62 10.08
C ARG A 508 -7.15 -16.98 10.91
N ALA A 509 -6.26 -16.01 11.17
CA ALA A 509 -5.07 -16.24 11.99
C ALA A 509 -5.40 -16.62 13.44
N LEU A 510 -6.52 -16.12 13.99
CA LEU A 510 -6.97 -16.37 15.36
C LEU A 510 -7.88 -17.60 15.52
N THR A 511 -8.20 -18.32 14.45
CA THR A 511 -9.19 -19.40 14.44
C THR A 511 -8.90 -20.53 15.44
N LEU A 512 -7.64 -20.86 15.66
CA LEU A 512 -7.19 -21.94 16.55
C LEU A 512 -6.67 -21.46 17.90
N ASP A 513 -6.97 -20.23 18.30
CA ASP A 513 -6.46 -19.59 19.53
C ASP A 513 -4.92 -19.72 19.62
N PRO A 514 -4.18 -19.13 18.66
CA PRO A 514 -2.74 -19.29 18.60
C PRO A 514 -2.06 -18.60 19.79
N GLN A 515 -1.00 -19.19 20.30
CA GLN A 515 -0.15 -18.58 21.34
C GLN A 515 0.93 -17.66 20.73
N VAL A 516 1.21 -17.83 19.44
CA VAL A 516 2.15 -16.98 18.67
C VAL A 516 1.43 -16.46 17.43
N LEU A 517 1.51 -15.16 17.20
CA LEU A 517 1.01 -14.52 15.97
C LEU A 517 2.17 -13.89 15.21
N ILE A 518 2.23 -14.12 13.92
CA ILE A 518 3.15 -13.43 13.02
C ILE A 518 2.31 -12.47 12.18
N ALA A 519 2.59 -11.19 12.27
CA ALA A 519 1.95 -10.15 11.48
C ALA A 519 2.99 -9.51 10.55
N ASP A 520 2.97 -9.91 9.28
CA ASP A 520 3.90 -9.39 8.26
C ASP A 520 3.23 -8.24 7.51
N GLU A 521 3.56 -7.00 7.86
CA GLU A 521 3.02 -5.76 7.32
C GLU A 521 1.47 -5.72 7.25
N PRO A 522 0.76 -5.93 8.35
CA PRO A 522 -0.68 -6.17 8.34
C PRO A 522 -1.52 -4.95 7.94
N THR A 523 -0.94 -3.77 7.76
CA THR A 523 -1.66 -2.52 7.46
C THR A 523 -1.10 -1.74 6.27
N SER A 524 -0.05 -2.24 5.59
CA SER A 524 0.69 -1.51 4.56
C SER A 524 -0.12 -1.13 3.30
N ALA A 525 -1.22 -1.83 3.04
CA ALA A 525 -2.08 -1.62 1.86
C ALA A 525 -3.43 -0.95 2.22
N LEU A 526 -3.53 -0.31 3.39
CA LEU A 526 -4.77 0.27 3.89
C LEU A 526 -4.69 1.80 3.92
N ASP A 527 -5.84 2.44 3.63
CA ASP A 527 -5.99 3.87 3.85
C ASP A 527 -5.88 4.21 5.35
N VAL A 528 -5.44 5.42 5.67
CA VAL A 528 -5.10 5.87 7.03
C VAL A 528 -6.22 5.62 8.05
N SER A 529 -7.47 5.96 7.73
CA SER A 529 -8.60 5.75 8.66
C SER A 529 -8.95 4.28 8.86
N VAL A 530 -8.78 3.46 7.83
CA VAL A 530 -8.97 2.00 7.91
C VAL A 530 -7.81 1.36 8.69
N GLN A 531 -6.57 1.84 8.48
CA GLN A 531 -5.39 1.42 9.20
C GLN A 531 -5.55 1.64 10.71
N ALA A 532 -5.92 2.85 11.15
CA ALA A 532 -6.15 3.16 12.56
C ALA A 532 -7.19 2.20 13.19
N ALA A 533 -8.35 2.02 12.53
CA ALA A 533 -9.39 1.12 13.02
C ALA A 533 -8.98 -0.37 13.07
N VAL A 534 -8.04 -0.81 12.21
CA VAL A 534 -7.47 -2.16 12.25
C VAL A 534 -6.44 -2.28 13.37
N LEU A 535 -5.63 -1.26 13.63
CA LEU A 535 -4.64 -1.24 14.71
C LEU A 535 -5.31 -1.25 16.08
N ASP A 536 -6.35 -0.41 16.30
CA ASP A 536 -7.16 -0.42 17.54
C ASP A 536 -7.77 -1.80 17.79
N MET A 537 -8.40 -2.38 16.76
CA MET A 537 -8.96 -3.73 16.85
C MET A 537 -7.86 -4.78 17.14
N PHE A 538 -6.68 -4.65 16.54
CA PHE A 538 -5.57 -5.57 16.75
C PHE A 538 -5.07 -5.51 18.20
N ALA A 539 -4.95 -4.31 18.78
CA ALA A 539 -4.59 -4.12 20.19
C ALA A 539 -5.62 -4.79 21.13
N GLU A 540 -6.92 -4.57 20.88
CA GLU A 540 -7.99 -5.25 21.66
C GLU A 540 -7.95 -6.78 21.55
N LEU A 541 -7.68 -7.30 20.33
CA LEU A 541 -7.54 -8.73 20.11
C LEU A 541 -6.32 -9.29 20.84
N GLN A 542 -5.22 -8.55 20.85
CA GLN A 542 -4.01 -8.95 21.57
C GLN A 542 -4.26 -9.01 23.09
N GLN A 543 -4.94 -8.02 23.68
CA GLN A 543 -5.35 -8.04 25.08
C GLN A 543 -6.29 -9.22 25.40
N ARG A 544 -7.24 -9.51 24.50
CA ARG A 544 -8.24 -10.57 24.71
C ARG A 544 -7.68 -11.98 24.59
N TYR A 545 -6.77 -12.22 23.64
CA TYR A 545 -6.24 -13.54 23.30
C TYR A 545 -4.84 -13.80 23.85
N GLU A 546 -4.18 -12.77 24.40
CA GLU A 546 -2.86 -12.83 25.07
C GLU A 546 -1.75 -13.52 24.25
N PHE A 547 -1.84 -13.45 22.92
CA PHE A 547 -0.82 -14.03 22.05
C PHE A 547 0.49 -13.21 22.06
N ALA A 548 1.62 -13.91 22.01
CA ALA A 548 2.90 -13.30 21.69
C ALA A 548 2.94 -12.95 20.20
N CYS A 549 3.42 -11.76 19.84
CA CYS A 549 3.40 -11.32 18.44
C CYS A 549 4.78 -10.92 17.93
N LEU A 550 5.13 -11.42 16.74
CA LEU A 550 6.20 -10.85 15.91
C LEU A 550 5.55 -9.95 14.86
N PHE A 551 5.66 -8.64 15.08
CA PHE A 551 5.03 -7.61 14.27
C PHE A 551 6.05 -6.97 13.32
N VAL A 552 5.94 -7.24 12.03
CA VAL A 552 6.81 -6.67 11.00
C VAL A 552 6.14 -5.45 10.41
N SER A 553 6.83 -4.32 10.40
CA SER A 553 6.37 -3.09 9.75
C SER A 553 7.56 -2.27 9.24
N HIS A 554 7.30 -1.48 8.21
CA HIS A 554 8.20 -0.41 7.77
C HIS A 554 7.75 0.96 8.32
N ASP A 555 6.55 1.05 8.90
CA ASP A 555 6.03 2.26 9.54
C ASP A 555 6.40 2.26 11.03
N LEU A 556 7.35 3.14 11.39
CA LEU A 556 7.87 3.25 12.76
C LEU A 556 6.83 3.79 13.74
N ALA A 557 5.90 4.65 13.30
CA ALA A 557 4.84 5.15 14.14
C ALA A 557 3.86 4.04 14.53
N VAL A 558 3.54 3.13 13.60
CA VAL A 558 2.72 1.94 13.89
C VAL A 558 3.40 1.00 14.87
N VAL A 559 4.72 0.82 14.75
CA VAL A 559 5.49 -0.01 15.70
C VAL A 559 5.53 0.65 17.08
N ASP A 560 5.73 1.97 17.14
CA ASP A 560 5.72 2.73 18.39
C ASP A 560 4.39 2.63 19.14
N MET A 561 3.29 2.63 18.38
CA MET A 561 1.93 2.49 18.95
C MET A 561 1.63 1.13 19.57
N LEU A 562 2.22 0.03 19.05
CA LEU A 562 1.80 -1.33 19.39
C LEU A 562 2.87 -2.18 20.08
N ALA A 563 4.16 -1.95 19.75
CA ALA A 563 5.22 -2.85 20.17
C ALA A 563 5.72 -2.53 21.57
N HIS A 564 5.97 -3.55 22.39
CA HIS A 564 6.62 -3.43 23.70
C HIS A 564 8.14 -3.33 23.55
N LYS A 565 8.68 -4.07 22.58
CA LYS A 565 10.11 -4.06 22.23
C LYS A 565 10.29 -3.93 20.73
N VAL A 566 11.41 -3.42 20.32
CA VAL A 566 11.80 -3.25 18.92
C VAL A 566 13.14 -3.93 18.66
N LEU A 567 13.22 -4.64 17.52
CA LEU A 567 14.44 -5.18 16.95
C LEU A 567 14.67 -4.51 15.59
N VAL A 568 15.77 -3.79 15.48
CA VAL A 568 16.20 -3.09 14.26
C VAL A 568 17.14 -3.97 13.47
N LEU A 569 16.82 -4.21 12.19
CA LEU A 569 17.61 -5.03 11.28
C LEU A 569 18.19 -4.21 10.13
N LYS A 570 19.45 -4.46 9.80
CA LYS A 570 20.13 -3.95 8.61
C LYS A 570 20.95 -5.07 7.96
N ASP A 571 20.79 -5.26 6.66
CA ASP A 571 21.56 -6.24 5.87
C ASP A 571 21.64 -7.65 6.52
N GLY A 572 20.50 -8.10 7.06
CA GLY A 572 20.38 -9.39 7.72
C GLY A 572 21.02 -9.48 9.11
N ARG A 573 21.44 -8.37 9.70
CA ARG A 573 22.06 -8.29 11.03
C ARG A 573 21.23 -7.47 11.98
N GLN A 574 21.30 -7.86 13.24
CA GLN A 574 20.74 -7.06 14.34
C GLN A 574 21.63 -5.83 14.57
N VAL A 575 21.01 -4.65 14.57
CA VAL A 575 21.68 -3.37 14.84
C VAL A 575 21.39 -2.92 16.25
N GLU A 576 20.11 -2.85 16.62
CA GLU A 576 19.68 -2.38 17.93
C GLU A 576 18.46 -3.16 18.41
N GLN A 577 18.34 -3.39 19.72
CA GLN A 577 17.17 -4.05 20.32
C GLN A 577 16.96 -3.52 21.73
N GLY A 578 15.71 -3.33 22.11
CA GLY A 578 15.33 -2.91 23.45
C GLY A 578 13.85 -2.58 23.57
N PRO A 579 13.42 -2.03 24.73
CA PRO A 579 12.11 -1.45 24.89
C PRO A 579 11.85 -0.38 23.82
N THR A 580 10.60 -0.27 23.34
CA THR A 580 10.21 0.68 22.28
C THR A 580 10.62 2.11 22.63
N GLU A 581 10.38 2.53 23.87
CA GLU A 581 10.76 3.86 24.39
C GLU A 581 12.28 4.15 24.27
N GLU A 582 13.15 3.14 24.49
CA GLU A 582 14.59 3.34 24.35
C GLU A 582 15.03 3.40 22.90
N VAL A 583 14.54 2.45 22.08
CA VAL A 583 15.01 2.28 20.69
C VAL A 583 14.46 3.37 19.76
N LEU A 584 13.18 3.75 19.90
CA LEU A 584 12.55 4.72 18.99
C LEU A 584 12.66 6.18 19.48
N HIS A 585 12.77 6.42 20.81
CA HIS A 585 12.85 7.80 21.32
C HIS A 585 14.25 8.20 21.80
N ARG A 586 15.14 7.23 22.07
CA ARG A 586 16.53 7.46 22.52
C ARG A 586 17.52 6.51 21.83
N PRO A 587 17.52 6.46 20.50
CA PRO A 587 18.34 5.51 19.76
C PRO A 587 19.83 5.69 20.02
N LYS A 588 20.54 4.59 20.24
CA LYS A 588 21.99 4.57 20.48
C LYS A 588 22.74 4.41 19.16
N GLU A 589 22.19 3.61 18.25
CA GLU A 589 22.82 3.27 16.98
C GLU A 589 22.55 4.33 15.90
N GLU A 590 23.57 4.64 15.12
CA GLU A 590 23.51 5.63 14.03
C GLU A 590 22.46 5.26 12.98
N TYR A 591 22.37 3.97 12.63
CA TYR A 591 21.39 3.49 11.66
C TYR A 591 19.94 3.69 12.14
N THR A 592 19.66 3.43 13.42
CA THR A 592 18.34 3.65 14.02
C THR A 592 17.98 5.14 13.97
N ARG A 593 18.93 6.03 14.28
CA ARG A 593 18.75 7.49 14.13
C ARG A 593 18.43 7.89 12.69
N ARG A 594 19.12 7.29 11.70
CA ARG A 594 18.88 7.52 10.28
C ARG A 594 17.47 7.08 9.85
N LEU A 595 17.01 5.91 10.30
CA LEU A 595 15.64 5.44 10.04
C LEU A 595 14.58 6.40 10.62
N LEU A 596 14.75 6.83 11.85
CA LEU A 596 13.84 7.75 12.53
C LEU A 596 13.82 9.14 11.88
N ALA A 597 14.97 9.66 11.48
CA ALA A 597 15.07 10.94 10.76
C ALA A 597 14.44 10.90 9.36
N ALA A 598 14.33 9.70 8.77
CA ALA A 598 13.69 9.50 7.48
C ALA A 598 12.17 9.29 7.58
N ALA A 599 11.64 8.96 8.77
CA ALA A 599 10.22 8.74 8.99
C ALA A 599 9.44 10.06 8.88
N PRO A 600 8.46 10.17 7.96
CA PRO A 600 7.74 11.42 7.77
C PRO A 600 6.73 11.67 8.90
N VAL A 601 6.59 12.93 9.31
CA VAL A 601 5.60 13.37 10.30
C VAL A 601 4.53 14.25 9.67
N PRO A 602 3.26 14.16 10.11
CA PRO A 602 2.15 14.90 9.52
C PRO A 602 2.06 16.36 10.01
N ASP A 603 3.19 16.98 10.28
CA ASP A 603 3.31 18.38 10.67
C ASP A 603 4.36 19.07 9.80
N PRO A 604 3.99 20.14 9.04
CA PRO A 604 4.88 20.76 8.07
C PRO A 604 6.13 21.40 8.71
N ASP A 605 5.99 22.00 9.90
CA ASP A 605 7.08 22.68 10.57
C ASP A 605 8.08 21.66 11.13
N GLN A 606 7.58 20.65 11.86
CA GLN A 606 8.43 19.55 12.35
C GLN A 606 9.08 18.77 11.20
N GLN A 607 8.37 18.59 10.11
CA GLN A 607 8.93 17.90 8.94
C GLN A 607 10.03 18.71 8.27
N ALA A 608 9.94 20.04 8.25
CA ALA A 608 10.98 20.90 7.73
C ALA A 608 12.25 20.85 8.62
N GLU A 609 12.09 20.86 9.96
CA GLU A 609 13.20 20.69 10.91
C GLU A 609 13.88 19.33 10.72
N ARG A 610 13.13 18.23 10.72
CA ARG A 610 13.66 16.86 10.49
C ARG A 610 14.39 16.71 9.16
N ARG A 611 13.89 17.35 8.11
CA ARG A 611 14.57 17.36 6.81
C ARG A 611 15.90 18.09 6.88
N GLN A 612 15.97 19.20 7.59
CA GLN A 612 17.20 19.94 7.79
C GLN A 612 18.22 19.12 8.60
N GLU A 613 17.80 18.55 9.72
CA GLU A 613 18.63 17.66 10.55
C GLU A 613 19.17 16.47 9.74
N ARG A 614 18.31 15.83 8.92
CA ARG A 614 18.73 14.74 8.05
C ARG A 614 19.79 15.17 7.05
N ARG A 615 19.65 16.35 6.41
CA ARG A 615 20.63 16.88 5.46
C ARG A 615 21.97 17.14 6.15
N GLU A 616 21.96 17.76 7.33
CA GLU A 616 23.15 18.02 8.12
C GLU A 616 23.84 16.73 8.55
N PHE A 617 23.05 15.74 8.97
CA PHE A 617 23.54 14.43 9.35
C PHE A 617 24.21 13.70 8.15
N LEU A 618 23.56 13.63 6.98
CA LEU A 618 24.13 13.02 5.77
C LEU A 618 25.39 13.76 5.31
N ALA A 619 25.41 15.09 5.37
CA ALA A 619 26.60 15.88 5.05
C ALA A 619 27.77 15.58 5.98
N SER A 620 27.50 15.34 7.28
CA SER A 620 28.54 14.95 8.27
C SER A 620 29.18 13.59 7.96
N LEU A 621 28.45 12.70 7.27
CA LEU A 621 28.94 11.39 6.84
C LEU A 621 29.67 11.42 5.49
N GLY A 622 29.72 12.59 4.82
CA GLY A 622 30.29 12.74 3.48
C GLY A 622 29.40 12.16 2.37
N GLU A 623 28.14 11.81 2.68
CA GLU A 623 27.15 11.41 1.71
C GLU A 623 26.53 12.66 1.08
N GLY A 624 26.69 12.82 -0.24
CA GLY A 624 26.14 13.97 -0.98
C GLY A 624 24.61 13.94 -0.94
N VAL A 625 24.01 15.06 -0.51
CA VAL A 625 22.57 15.31 -0.68
C VAL A 625 22.37 15.75 -2.15
N TYR A 626 21.39 15.18 -2.87
CA TYR A 626 21.05 15.45 -4.29
C TYR A 626 20.79 16.91 -4.60
#